data_e5483fa82119ceabdbd039fe67fbb3f7
#
_entry.id   e5483fa82119ceabdbd039fe67fbb3f7
#
_cell.length_a   1.000
_cell.length_b   1.000
_cell.length_c   1.000
_cell.angle_alpha   90.00
_cell.angle_beta   90.00
_cell.angle_gamma   90.00
#
_symmetry.space_group_name_H-M   'P 1'
#
loop_
_entity.id
_entity.type
_entity.pdbx_description
1 polymer ?
#
loop_
_entity_poly.entity_id
_entity_poly.type
_entity_poly.pdbx_seq_one_letter_code
_entity_poly.pdbx_strand_id
1 'polypeptide(L)'
;MCGKASSHGLSWSEVYAWAATLRAPKTLPADPASRRNISPSRLRRKAEPDSMVWETLPVIRATDDCDQPDDAIWPFIPPYSEGRLPHNKQGRLISTANARLRDDGAPFAPTFMGAWRANMRVLVAVSWFYEFDRRVRPQIPYAVFPLDAPCWLMAGIGRFTRMPDDSRKLTVAIITVAPNDVLTGVGHHRSP
;
A
#
# COMPACT_ATOMS: atom_id res chain seq x y z
N MET A 1 3.73 2.65 -11.40
CA MET A 1 3.73 2.47 -9.94
C MET A 1 2.39 2.93 -9.43
N CYS A 2 1.67 2.08 -8.68
CA CYS A 2 0.43 2.48 -8.04
C CYS A 2 0.71 3.72 -7.18
N GLY A 3 0.16 4.84 -7.56
CA GLY A 3 0.38 6.14 -6.89
C GLY A 3 -0.90 6.72 -6.31
N LYS A 4 -2.03 6.06 -6.57
CA LYS A 4 -3.33 6.38 -6.00
C LYS A 4 -4.19 5.12 -5.95
N ALA A 5 -4.94 4.98 -4.85
CA ALA A 5 -5.85 3.87 -4.62
C ALA A 5 -7.19 4.37 -4.09
N SER A 6 -8.15 3.48 -3.94
CA SER A 6 -9.45 3.75 -3.36
C SER A 6 -9.87 2.61 -2.43
N SER A 7 -10.46 2.93 -1.30
CA SER A 7 -11.18 2.00 -0.42
C SER A 7 -12.69 2.25 -0.41
N HIS A 8 -13.20 2.91 -1.46
CA HIS A 8 -14.61 3.28 -1.53
C HIS A 8 -15.50 2.04 -1.62
N GLY A 9 -16.47 1.97 -0.71
CA GLY A 9 -17.43 0.86 -0.62
C GLY A 9 -16.81 -0.49 -0.19
N LEU A 10 -15.60 -0.50 0.38
CA LEU A 10 -14.96 -1.73 0.86
C LEU A 10 -15.67 -2.21 2.13
N SER A 11 -16.15 -3.44 2.11
CA SER A 11 -16.74 -4.15 3.25
C SER A 11 -15.88 -5.36 3.59
N TRP A 12 -15.48 -5.47 4.86
CA TRP A 12 -14.71 -6.63 5.32
C TRP A 12 -15.50 -7.94 5.21
N SER A 13 -16.82 -7.90 5.42
CA SER A 13 -17.67 -9.09 5.27
C SER A 13 -17.65 -9.63 3.84
N GLU A 14 -17.73 -8.78 2.83
CA GLU A 14 -17.65 -9.19 1.43
C GLU A 14 -16.26 -9.68 1.05
N VAL A 15 -15.19 -9.03 1.54
CA VAL A 15 -13.81 -9.45 1.29
C VAL A 15 -13.57 -10.86 1.81
N TYR A 16 -13.96 -11.16 3.06
CA TYR A 16 -13.76 -12.49 3.64
C TYR A 16 -14.70 -13.54 3.05
N ALA A 17 -15.91 -13.17 2.64
CA ALA A 17 -16.82 -14.08 1.95
C ALA A 17 -16.28 -14.46 0.57
N TRP A 18 -15.73 -13.48 -0.16
CA TRP A 18 -15.13 -13.71 -1.48
C TRP A 18 -13.80 -14.47 -1.40
N ALA A 19 -12.91 -14.05 -0.51
CA ALA A 19 -11.60 -14.67 -0.33
C ALA A 19 -11.66 -15.79 0.72
N ALA A 20 -12.36 -16.88 0.42
CA ALA A 20 -12.68 -17.98 1.34
C ALA A 20 -11.45 -18.69 1.94
N THR A 21 -10.24 -18.45 1.42
CA THR A 21 -8.97 -18.95 1.99
C THR A 21 -8.49 -18.11 3.18
N LEU A 22 -9.03 -16.91 3.39
CA LEU A 22 -8.70 -16.07 4.54
C LEU A 22 -9.42 -16.59 5.78
N ARG A 23 -8.69 -16.65 6.88
CA ARG A 23 -9.21 -17.03 8.21
C ARG A 23 -9.80 -15.79 8.88
N ALA A 24 -11.10 -15.58 8.75
CA ALA A 24 -11.77 -14.43 9.34
C ALA A 24 -11.61 -14.41 10.88
N PRO A 25 -11.40 -13.23 11.49
CA PRO A 25 -11.44 -13.10 12.95
C PRO A 25 -12.85 -13.38 13.48
N LYS A 26 -12.98 -13.75 14.76
CA LYS A 26 -14.28 -14.01 15.40
C LYS A 26 -15.25 -12.83 15.29
N THR A 27 -14.72 -11.62 15.31
CA THR A 27 -15.48 -10.38 15.14
C THR A 27 -14.73 -9.49 14.17
N LEU A 28 -15.38 -9.10 13.07
CA LEU A 28 -14.84 -8.15 12.14
C LEU A 28 -14.86 -6.74 12.74
N PRO A 29 -13.82 -5.93 12.57
CA PRO A 29 -13.85 -4.52 12.91
C PRO A 29 -14.82 -3.76 11.99
N ALA A 30 -15.07 -2.50 12.30
CA ALA A 30 -15.79 -1.61 11.39
C ALA A 30 -15.12 -1.56 10.01
N ASP A 31 -15.94 -1.45 8.97
CA ASP A 31 -15.43 -1.32 7.61
C ASP A 31 -14.49 -0.11 7.47
N PRO A 32 -13.51 -0.18 6.57
CA PRO A 32 -12.60 0.92 6.37
C PRO A 32 -13.33 2.20 5.98
N ALA A 33 -12.80 3.35 6.37
CA ALA A 33 -13.31 4.62 5.92
C ALA A 33 -13.34 4.67 4.39
N SER A 34 -14.52 4.93 3.82
CA SER A 34 -14.70 5.01 2.37
C SER A 34 -13.95 6.22 1.81
N ARG A 35 -12.82 5.99 1.14
CA ARG A 35 -11.98 7.05 0.58
C ARG A 35 -11.69 6.81 -0.89
N ARG A 36 -11.71 7.90 -1.67
CA ARG A 36 -11.21 7.94 -3.04
C ARG A 36 -9.87 8.68 -3.09
N ASN A 37 -9.05 8.37 -4.08
CA ASN A 37 -7.77 9.06 -4.31
C ASN A 37 -6.79 9.03 -3.11
N ILE A 38 -6.73 7.92 -2.39
CA ILE A 38 -5.69 7.69 -1.38
C ILE A 38 -4.34 7.75 -2.08
N SER A 39 -3.44 8.59 -1.58
CA SER A 39 -2.07 8.74 -2.09
C SER A 39 -1.07 8.49 -0.96
N PRO A 40 0.18 8.12 -1.26
CA PRO A 40 1.18 8.00 -0.21
C PRO A 40 1.31 9.27 0.62
N SER A 41 1.48 9.10 1.92
CA SER A 41 1.64 10.21 2.88
C SER A 41 2.73 11.19 2.46
N ARG A 42 2.49 12.46 2.70
CA ARG A 42 3.40 13.55 2.33
C ARG A 42 3.21 14.75 3.27
N LEU A 43 4.20 15.61 3.33
CA LEU A 43 4.08 16.88 4.02
C LEU A 43 3.01 17.79 3.37
N ARG A 44 2.21 18.46 4.17
CA ARG A 44 1.31 19.52 3.71
C ARG A 44 2.12 20.75 3.32
N ARG A 45 1.96 21.20 2.08
CA ARG A 45 2.77 22.31 1.54
C ARG A 45 2.24 23.71 1.84
N LYS A 46 0.96 23.87 2.24
CA LYS A 46 0.33 25.19 2.26
C LYS A 46 -0.29 25.64 3.59
N ALA A 47 -0.85 24.73 4.39
CA ALA A 47 -1.56 25.12 5.61
C ALA A 47 -0.64 25.09 6.84
N GLU A 48 0.17 24.06 6.96
CA GLU A 48 1.14 23.84 8.03
C GLU A 48 2.35 23.14 7.39
N PRO A 49 3.44 23.87 7.10
CA PRO A 49 4.57 23.34 6.31
C PRO A 49 5.17 22.05 6.85
N ASP A 50 5.18 21.89 8.17
CA ASP A 50 5.80 20.73 8.86
C ASP A 50 4.77 19.65 9.23
N SER A 51 3.47 19.85 8.93
CA SER A 51 2.47 18.86 9.29
C SER A 51 2.44 17.71 8.28
N MET A 52 2.40 16.48 8.81
CA MET A 52 2.27 15.26 8.03
C MET A 52 0.80 14.88 7.85
N VAL A 53 0.41 14.58 6.62
CA VAL A 53 -0.87 13.92 6.33
C VAL A 53 -0.62 12.41 6.24
N TRP A 54 -1.02 11.69 7.29
CA TRP A 54 -0.95 10.24 7.31
C TRP A 54 -2.13 9.64 6.54
N GLU A 55 -1.83 9.09 5.37
CA GLU A 55 -2.78 8.32 4.58
C GLU A 55 -2.64 6.84 4.93
N THR A 56 -3.77 6.16 5.11
CA THR A 56 -3.79 4.73 5.41
C THR A 56 -4.45 3.94 4.30
N LEU A 57 -4.06 2.68 4.16
CA LEU A 57 -4.71 1.69 3.33
C LEU A 57 -5.23 0.55 4.21
N PRO A 58 -6.42 0.01 3.91
CA PRO A 58 -6.89 -1.20 4.56
C PRO A 58 -6.02 -2.38 4.17
N VAL A 59 -5.57 -3.14 5.15
CA VAL A 59 -4.70 -4.30 4.96
C VAL A 59 -5.20 -5.51 5.75
N ILE A 60 -4.79 -6.69 5.31
CA ILE A 60 -4.99 -7.94 6.03
C ILE A 60 -3.61 -8.52 6.32
N ARG A 61 -3.34 -8.82 7.56
CA ARG A 61 -2.08 -9.46 7.99
C ARG A 61 -2.35 -10.78 8.68
N ALA A 62 -1.53 -11.78 8.39
CA ALA A 62 -1.60 -13.05 9.08
C ALA A 62 -1.21 -12.89 10.56
N THR A 63 -1.97 -13.52 11.43
CA THR A 63 -1.62 -13.78 12.84
C THR A 63 -1.71 -15.28 13.10
N ASP A 64 -1.35 -15.72 14.29
CA ASP A 64 -1.41 -17.14 14.64
C ASP A 64 -2.87 -17.65 14.58
N ASP A 65 -3.83 -16.84 15.02
CA ASP A 65 -5.23 -17.22 15.13
C ASP A 65 -6.08 -16.92 13.89
N CYS A 66 -5.79 -15.83 13.18
CA CYS A 66 -6.62 -15.37 12.06
C CYS A 66 -5.82 -14.48 11.09
N ASP A 67 -6.45 -14.09 10.00
CA ASP A 67 -5.96 -13.08 9.06
C ASP A 67 -6.64 -11.76 9.40
N GLN A 68 -5.96 -10.95 10.21
CA GLN A 68 -6.49 -9.76 10.89
C GLN A 68 -6.59 -8.56 9.97
N PRO A 69 -7.79 -7.95 9.80
CA PRO A 69 -7.92 -6.65 9.13
C PRO A 69 -7.31 -5.54 9.99
N ASP A 70 -6.63 -4.60 9.34
CA ASP A 70 -5.92 -3.51 10.01
C ASP A 70 -5.83 -2.30 9.05
N ASP A 71 -5.44 -1.14 9.57
CA ASP A 71 -5.09 0.04 8.78
C ASP A 71 -3.59 0.29 8.82
N ALA A 72 -2.97 0.43 7.64
CA ALA A 72 -1.54 0.68 7.54
C ALA A 72 -1.26 2.03 6.90
N ILE A 73 -0.35 2.81 7.49
CA ILE A 73 0.16 4.03 6.88
C ILE A 73 0.84 3.69 5.56
N TRP A 74 0.50 4.38 4.52
CA TRP A 74 1.16 4.33 3.23
C TRP A 74 1.89 5.65 2.97
N PRO A 75 3.21 5.66 2.80
CA PRO A 75 4.12 4.58 2.42
C PRO A 75 4.77 3.85 3.62
N PHE A 76 5.56 2.80 3.32
CA PHE A 76 6.42 2.10 4.27
C PHE A 76 7.45 3.05 4.89
N ILE A 77 7.57 3.03 6.23
CA ILE A 77 8.53 3.85 6.97
C ILE A 77 9.67 2.95 7.46
N PRO A 78 10.88 3.10 6.91
CA PRO A 78 12.02 2.25 7.27
C PRO A 78 12.55 2.56 8.67
N PRO A 79 13.26 1.60 9.33
CA PRO A 79 13.77 1.78 10.70
C PRO A 79 14.66 3.02 10.87
N TYR A 80 15.51 3.28 9.88
CA TYR A 80 16.50 4.37 9.92
C TYR A 80 15.90 5.77 9.81
N SER A 81 14.60 5.89 9.53
CA SER A 81 13.91 7.19 9.42
C SER A 81 13.10 7.56 10.67
N GLU A 82 13.22 6.78 11.76
CA GLU A 82 12.71 7.12 13.09
C GLU A 82 11.24 7.58 13.09
N GLY A 83 10.39 6.87 12.35
CA GLY A 83 8.97 7.18 12.25
C GLY A 83 8.61 8.33 11.31
N ARG A 84 9.58 8.84 10.53
CA ARG A 84 9.40 9.92 9.56
C ARG A 84 9.50 9.39 8.13
N LEU A 85 9.05 10.17 7.16
CA LEU A 85 9.29 9.83 5.76
C LEU A 85 10.79 9.88 5.45
N PRO A 86 11.34 8.86 4.77
CA PRO A 86 12.77 8.78 4.53
C PRO A 86 13.24 9.82 3.48
N HIS A 87 14.40 10.41 3.72
CA HIS A 87 15.06 11.33 2.80
C HIS A 87 16.47 10.82 2.44
N ASN A 88 16.93 11.17 1.25
CA ASN A 88 18.30 10.90 0.87
C ASN A 88 19.27 11.93 1.48
N LYS A 89 20.56 11.75 1.24
CA LYS A 89 21.61 12.67 1.75
C LYS A 89 21.46 14.13 1.28
N GLN A 90 20.74 14.35 0.17
CA GLN A 90 20.44 15.69 -0.36
C GLN A 90 19.10 16.25 0.13
N GLY A 91 18.46 15.62 1.15
CA GLY A 91 17.19 16.05 1.72
C GLY A 91 15.97 15.78 0.82
N ARG A 92 16.10 15.00 -0.27
CA ARG A 92 14.98 14.65 -1.15
C ARG A 92 14.24 13.44 -0.61
N LEU A 93 12.91 13.49 -0.63
CA LEU A 93 12.04 12.39 -0.22
C LEU A 93 12.33 11.13 -1.05
N ILE A 94 12.59 10.02 -0.37
CA ILE A 94 12.70 8.70 -0.98
C ILE A 94 11.30 8.07 -1.03
N SER A 95 10.85 7.68 -2.21
CA SER A 95 9.57 6.99 -2.35
C SER A 95 9.68 5.54 -1.86
N THR A 96 8.96 5.21 -0.80
CA THR A 96 8.83 3.86 -0.25
C THR A 96 7.40 3.33 -0.37
N ALA A 97 6.60 3.94 -1.25
CA ALA A 97 5.22 3.53 -1.48
C ALA A 97 5.11 2.17 -2.18
N ASN A 98 6.12 1.81 -2.97
CA ASN A 98 6.12 0.56 -3.74
C ASN A 98 7.44 -0.17 -3.55
N ALA A 99 7.36 -1.46 -3.27
CA ALA A 99 8.49 -2.38 -3.18
C ALA A 99 8.57 -3.20 -4.48
N ARG A 100 9.56 -2.88 -5.33
CA ARG A 100 9.81 -3.67 -6.53
C ARG A 100 10.45 -4.99 -6.17
N LEU A 101 9.93 -6.09 -6.71
CA LEU A 101 10.63 -7.37 -6.66
C LEU A 101 11.60 -7.52 -7.83
N ARG A 102 12.67 -8.27 -7.60
CA ARG A 102 13.59 -8.82 -8.59
C ARG A 102 13.02 -10.14 -9.14
N ASP A 103 13.68 -10.70 -10.15
CA ASP A 103 13.28 -11.97 -10.75
C ASP A 103 13.42 -13.17 -9.77
N ASP A 104 14.29 -13.04 -8.75
CA ASP A 104 14.42 -14.02 -7.65
C ASP A 104 13.31 -13.90 -6.58
N GLY A 105 12.33 -13.02 -6.78
CA GLY A 105 11.22 -12.78 -5.90
C GLY A 105 11.53 -11.90 -4.66
N ALA A 106 12.79 -11.49 -4.44
CA ALA A 106 13.15 -10.63 -3.32
C ALA A 106 13.00 -9.12 -3.66
N PRO A 107 12.82 -8.23 -2.66
CA PRO A 107 12.79 -6.79 -2.91
C PRO A 107 14.10 -6.28 -3.51
N PHE A 108 13.98 -5.42 -4.54
CA PHE A 108 15.14 -4.79 -5.18
C PHE A 108 15.87 -3.84 -4.21
N ALA A 109 15.13 -3.04 -3.45
CA ALA A 109 15.73 -2.07 -2.52
C ALA A 109 16.01 -2.68 -1.15
N PRO A 110 17.21 -2.50 -0.59
CA PRO A 110 17.59 -2.99 0.74
C PRO A 110 16.66 -2.52 1.86
N THR A 111 16.02 -1.36 1.70
CA THR A 111 15.04 -0.76 2.62
C THR A 111 13.96 -1.75 3.09
N PHE A 112 13.54 -2.66 2.21
CA PHE A 112 12.46 -3.60 2.48
C PHE A 112 12.96 -4.97 3.00
N MET A 113 14.26 -5.25 2.90
CA MET A 113 14.81 -6.58 3.17
C MET A 113 14.61 -7.04 4.63
N GLY A 114 14.65 -6.12 5.59
CA GLY A 114 14.40 -6.47 7.00
C GLY A 114 12.99 -7.01 7.21
N ALA A 115 11.98 -6.30 6.72
CA ALA A 115 10.59 -6.72 6.80
C ALA A 115 10.32 -7.98 5.94
N TRP A 116 10.97 -8.10 4.78
CA TRP A 116 10.89 -9.28 3.92
C TRP A 116 11.39 -10.54 4.62
N ARG A 117 12.57 -10.49 5.23
CA ARG A 117 13.17 -11.62 5.97
C ARG A 117 12.39 -11.98 7.23
N ALA A 118 11.78 -10.98 7.88
CA ALA A 118 10.89 -11.19 9.03
C ALA A 118 9.47 -11.68 8.62
N ASN A 119 9.27 -12.03 7.36
CA ASN A 119 7.99 -12.51 6.81
C ASN A 119 6.80 -11.55 7.02
N MET A 120 7.07 -10.25 7.14
CA MET A 120 6.06 -9.21 7.37
C MET A 120 5.32 -8.86 6.07
N ARG A 121 4.58 -9.85 5.54
CA ARG A 121 3.74 -9.70 4.35
C ARG A 121 2.32 -9.41 4.74
N VAL A 122 1.66 -8.59 3.93
CA VAL A 122 0.25 -8.24 4.10
C VAL A 122 -0.46 -8.28 2.75
N LEU A 123 -1.77 -8.37 2.78
CA LEU A 123 -2.62 -8.10 1.62
C LEU A 123 -3.19 -6.69 1.79
N VAL A 124 -3.06 -5.86 0.77
CA VAL A 124 -3.61 -4.51 0.73
C VAL A 124 -4.92 -4.57 -0.03
N ALA A 125 -6.04 -4.27 0.66
CA ALA A 125 -7.37 -4.32 0.07
C ALA A 125 -7.74 -2.96 -0.51
N VAL A 126 -8.00 -2.90 -1.83
CA VAL A 126 -8.41 -1.67 -2.52
C VAL A 126 -9.51 -1.96 -3.53
N SER A 127 -10.54 -1.13 -3.56
CA SER A 127 -11.66 -1.27 -4.50
C SER A 127 -11.23 -1.05 -5.95
N TRP A 128 -10.34 -0.09 -6.17
CA TRP A 128 -9.64 0.16 -7.45
C TRP A 128 -8.39 0.97 -7.23
N PHE A 129 -7.51 1.00 -8.21
CA PHE A 129 -6.32 1.84 -8.21
C PHE A 129 -6.19 2.63 -9.52
N TYR A 130 -5.36 3.66 -9.49
CA TYR A 130 -5.12 4.51 -10.65
C TYR A 130 -3.72 4.26 -11.21
N GLU A 131 -3.66 4.13 -12.53
CA GLU A 131 -2.42 4.19 -13.29
C GLU A 131 -2.50 5.26 -14.37
N PHE A 132 -1.35 5.75 -14.80
CA PHE A 132 -1.26 6.89 -15.69
C PHE A 132 -0.52 6.53 -16.97
N ASP A 133 -1.14 6.76 -18.12
CA ASP A 133 -0.42 6.65 -19.40
C ASP A 133 0.68 7.72 -19.45
N ARG A 134 1.93 7.26 -19.47
CA ARG A 134 3.11 8.12 -19.47
C ARG A 134 3.61 8.47 -20.86
N ARG A 135 3.04 7.85 -21.88
CA ARG A 135 3.40 8.08 -23.29
C ARG A 135 2.87 9.40 -23.80
N VAL A 136 1.83 9.94 -23.14
CA VAL A 136 1.14 11.19 -23.54
C VAL A 136 1.30 12.30 -22.50
N ARG A 137 1.12 13.54 -22.95
CA ARG A 137 1.11 14.73 -22.08
C ARG A 137 -0.09 15.62 -22.43
N PRO A 138 -0.97 15.99 -21.44
CA PRO A 138 -0.94 15.55 -20.05
C PRO A 138 -1.19 14.05 -19.92
N GLN A 139 -0.71 13.42 -18.84
CA GLN A 139 -0.90 12.00 -18.58
C GLN A 139 -2.38 11.68 -18.39
N ILE A 140 -2.85 10.62 -19.05
CA ILE A 140 -4.24 10.16 -18.94
C ILE A 140 -4.33 9.19 -17.75
N PRO A 141 -5.21 9.47 -16.75
CA PRO A 141 -5.44 8.54 -15.66
C PRO A 141 -6.41 7.42 -16.09
N TYR A 142 -6.08 6.17 -15.75
CA TYR A 142 -6.94 5.01 -15.87
C TYR A 142 -7.26 4.48 -14.48
N ALA A 143 -8.54 4.26 -14.20
CA ALA A 143 -8.98 3.52 -13.02
C ALA A 143 -9.06 2.03 -13.36
N VAL A 144 -8.40 1.20 -12.58
CA VAL A 144 -8.32 -0.25 -12.77
C VAL A 144 -9.15 -0.93 -11.70
N PHE A 145 -10.23 -1.58 -12.13
CA PHE A 145 -11.20 -2.26 -11.26
C PHE A 145 -11.05 -3.78 -11.37
N PRO A 146 -11.32 -4.54 -10.30
CA PRO A 146 -11.59 -5.97 -10.44
C PRO A 146 -12.93 -6.17 -11.14
N LEU A 147 -13.06 -7.23 -11.96
CA LEU A 147 -14.32 -7.54 -12.66
C LEU A 147 -15.28 -8.35 -11.78
N ASP A 148 -14.78 -9.41 -11.16
CA ASP A 148 -15.59 -10.39 -10.43
C ASP A 148 -15.21 -10.51 -8.95
N ALA A 149 -14.75 -9.40 -8.35
CA ALA A 149 -14.32 -9.34 -6.96
C ALA A 149 -14.68 -8.00 -6.33
N PRO A 150 -14.94 -7.96 -5.00
CA PRO A 150 -15.25 -6.72 -4.31
C PRO A 150 -14.07 -5.76 -4.25
N CYS A 151 -12.84 -6.29 -4.36
CA CYS A 151 -11.61 -5.51 -4.31
C CYS A 151 -10.42 -6.25 -4.92
N TRP A 152 -9.32 -5.55 -5.14
CA TRP A 152 -7.99 -6.11 -5.29
C TRP A 152 -7.41 -6.46 -3.92
N LEU A 153 -6.80 -7.63 -3.79
CA LEU A 153 -5.91 -7.99 -2.69
C LEU A 153 -4.46 -7.95 -3.20
N MET A 154 -3.85 -6.78 -3.11
CA MET A 154 -2.48 -6.58 -3.58
C MET A 154 -1.48 -7.06 -2.55
N ALA A 155 -0.41 -7.73 -2.98
CA ALA A 155 0.67 -8.08 -2.08
C ALA A 155 1.38 -6.82 -1.53
N GLY A 156 1.71 -6.82 -0.25
CA GLY A 156 2.40 -5.73 0.42
C GLY A 156 3.49 -6.22 1.38
N ILE A 157 4.43 -5.33 1.68
CA ILE A 157 5.41 -5.50 2.74
C ILE A 157 5.07 -4.50 3.83
N GLY A 158 4.79 -5.00 5.04
CA GLY A 158 4.45 -4.20 6.21
C GLY A 158 5.54 -4.20 7.27
N ARG A 159 5.44 -3.28 8.21
CA ARG A 159 6.13 -3.34 9.50
C ARG A 159 5.46 -2.44 10.52
N PHE A 160 5.57 -2.82 11.79
CA PHE A 160 5.25 -1.90 12.87
C PHE A 160 6.42 -0.93 13.11
N THR A 161 6.12 0.35 13.04
CA THR A 161 7.10 1.44 13.19
C THR A 161 6.72 2.29 14.41
N ARG A 162 7.70 2.61 15.26
CA ARG A 162 7.55 3.60 16.34
C ARG A 162 7.54 4.99 15.69
N MET A 163 6.48 5.73 15.96
CA MET A 163 6.30 7.08 15.44
C MET A 163 6.93 8.11 16.40
N PRO A 164 7.12 9.38 15.98
CA PRO A 164 7.70 10.41 16.86
C PRO A 164 6.90 10.69 18.14
N ASP A 165 5.61 10.36 18.16
CA ASP A 165 4.72 10.46 19.33
C ASP A 165 4.72 9.18 20.19
N ASP A 166 5.71 8.30 20.01
CA ASP A 166 5.86 7.00 20.64
C ASP A 166 4.77 5.97 20.31
N SER A 167 3.77 6.33 19.54
CA SER A 167 2.77 5.37 19.07
C SER A 167 3.40 4.34 18.14
N ARG A 168 2.79 3.14 18.06
CA ARG A 168 3.22 2.07 17.17
C ARG A 168 2.21 1.94 16.04
N LYS A 169 2.63 2.20 14.80
CA LYS A 169 1.76 2.16 13.62
C LYS A 169 2.28 1.13 12.62
N LEU A 170 1.34 0.39 12.01
CA LEU A 170 1.65 -0.43 10.85
C LEU A 170 1.90 0.47 9.65
N THR A 171 2.98 0.24 8.91
CA THR A 171 3.32 0.97 7.68
C THR A 171 3.53 -0.02 6.55
N VAL A 172 3.17 0.33 5.31
CA VAL A 172 3.11 -0.60 4.19
C VAL A 172 3.68 -0.03 2.89
N ALA A 173 4.34 -0.89 2.11
CA ALA A 173 4.61 -0.68 0.69
C ALA A 173 3.85 -1.72 -0.14
N ILE A 174 3.26 -1.31 -1.24
CA ILE A 174 2.67 -2.24 -2.21
C ILE A 174 3.80 -2.91 -3.00
N ILE A 175 3.76 -4.23 -3.11
CA ILE A 175 4.69 -4.98 -3.95
C ILE A 175 4.37 -4.72 -5.41
N THR A 176 5.40 -4.53 -6.24
CA THR A 176 5.23 -4.36 -7.68
C THR A 176 6.17 -5.28 -8.46
N VAL A 177 5.64 -5.84 -9.55
CA VAL A 177 6.32 -6.75 -10.46
C VAL A 177 6.32 -6.19 -11.90
N ALA A 178 6.77 -6.97 -12.86
CA ALA A 178 6.63 -6.63 -14.29
C ALA A 178 5.14 -6.41 -14.64
N PRO A 179 4.82 -5.56 -15.62
CA PRO A 179 3.44 -5.30 -15.99
C PRO A 179 2.81 -6.52 -16.65
N ASN A 180 1.53 -6.73 -16.40
CA ASN A 180 0.70 -7.63 -17.21
C ASN A 180 0.24 -6.92 -18.50
N ASP A 181 -0.45 -7.65 -19.38
CA ASP A 181 -0.88 -7.14 -20.68
C ASP A 181 -1.83 -5.94 -20.56
N VAL A 182 -2.71 -5.95 -19.55
CA VAL A 182 -3.65 -4.83 -19.30
C VAL A 182 -2.89 -3.55 -18.99
N LEU A 183 -1.91 -3.60 -18.09
CA LEU A 183 -1.13 -2.42 -17.72
C LEU A 183 -0.13 -2.02 -18.79
N THR A 184 0.38 -2.97 -19.55
CA THR A 184 1.18 -2.70 -20.75
C THR A 184 0.35 -1.95 -21.79
N GLY A 185 -0.89 -2.37 -22.02
CA GLY A 185 -1.84 -1.72 -22.94
C GLY A 185 -2.10 -0.25 -22.61
N VAL A 186 -2.17 0.12 -21.33
CA VAL A 186 -2.31 1.51 -20.88
C VAL A 186 -0.97 2.25 -20.71
N GLY A 187 0.11 1.72 -21.25
CA GLY A 187 1.43 2.39 -21.24
C GLY A 187 2.13 2.38 -19.89
N HIS A 188 1.76 1.48 -19.01
CA HIS A 188 2.41 1.34 -17.72
C HIS A 188 3.46 0.23 -17.74
N HIS A 189 4.54 0.38 -16.94
CA HIS A 189 5.70 -0.51 -16.96
C HIS A 189 5.79 -1.41 -15.71
N ARG A 190 4.72 -1.48 -14.90
CA ARG A 190 4.62 -2.31 -13.68
C ARG A 190 3.18 -2.63 -13.30
N SER A 191 2.99 -3.78 -12.63
CA SER A 191 1.78 -4.20 -11.91
C SER A 191 1.98 -4.15 -10.41
N PRO A 192 0.97 -3.78 -9.60
CA PRO A 192 0.91 -4.11 -8.19
C PRO A 192 0.73 -5.62 -7.99
#